data_36879623bdbb2e7bda7688e69427b0d4
#
_entry.id   36879623bdbb2e7bda7688e69427b0d4
#
_cell.length_a   1.000
_cell.length_b   1.000
_cell.length_c   1.000
_cell.angle_alpha   90.00
_cell.angle_beta   90.00
_cell.angle_gamma   90.00
#
_symmetry.space_group_name_H-M   'P 1'
#
loop_
_entity.id
_entity.type
_entity.pdbx_description
1 polymer ?
#
loop_
_entity_poly.entity_id
_entity_poly.type
_entity_poly.pdbx_seq_one_letter_code
_entity_poly.pdbx_strand_id
1 'polypeptide(L)'
;GPNTGGMGAYSPAPVVTKTLEKKIIDKIIKPTLKALKSKNKPYSGFLYAGLMIKKNEPYLIEYNVRMGDPECQVILPRLKTDLLLIIKNAVMDRLNKIKIKWSKEKSMTIVLCSKGYPGNYKKNSFK
;
A
#
# COMPACT_ATOMS: atom_id res chain seq x y z
N GLY A 1 -22.90 -7.21 0.31
CA GLY A 1 -23.21 -5.79 0.47
C GLY A 1 -22.57 -4.94 -0.63
N PRO A 2 -22.89 -3.66 -0.74
CA PRO A 2 -22.26 -2.78 -1.71
C PRO A 2 -20.76 -2.66 -1.43
N ASN A 3 -20.00 -2.43 -2.49
CA ASN A 3 -18.56 -2.26 -2.38
C ASN A 3 -18.22 -0.92 -1.68
N THR A 4 -17.23 -0.94 -0.78
CA THR A 4 -16.76 0.25 -0.07
C THR A 4 -15.30 0.48 -0.36
N GLY A 5 -14.79 1.68 -0.10
CA GLY A 5 -13.37 1.88 0.14
C GLY A 5 -12.89 1.10 1.37
N GLY A 6 -11.60 1.11 1.63
CA GLY A 6 -11.06 0.47 2.83
C GLY A 6 -11.68 1.05 4.11
N MET A 7 -12.13 0.18 5.00
CA MET A 7 -12.77 0.58 6.26
C MET A 7 -11.82 0.57 7.45
N GLY A 8 -10.60 0.14 7.23
CA GLY A 8 -9.53 0.12 8.21
C GLY A 8 -8.30 -0.60 7.67
N ALA A 9 -7.19 -0.40 8.33
CA ALA A 9 -5.93 -1.05 8.02
C ALA A 9 -5.08 -1.23 9.27
N TYR A 10 -4.12 -2.14 9.20
CA TYR A 10 -3.10 -2.30 10.24
C TYR A 10 -1.75 -2.69 9.61
N SER A 11 -0.69 -2.37 10.28
CA SER A 11 0.69 -2.65 9.84
C SER A 11 1.59 -2.93 11.04
N PRO A 12 2.48 -3.95 10.96
CA PRO A 12 2.66 -4.91 9.87
C PRO A 12 1.53 -5.95 9.83
N ALA A 13 1.26 -6.51 8.65
CA ALA A 13 0.29 -7.58 8.50
C ALA A 13 0.93 -8.94 8.86
N PRO A 14 0.49 -9.65 9.93
CA PRO A 14 1.13 -10.91 10.37
C PRO A 14 1.10 -12.01 9.31
N VAL A 15 0.13 -11.98 8.40
CA VAL A 15 0.02 -12.95 7.30
C VAL A 15 1.19 -12.82 6.31
N VAL A 16 1.83 -11.65 6.22
CA VAL A 16 2.95 -11.41 5.30
C VAL A 16 4.27 -11.82 5.97
N THR A 17 4.58 -13.11 5.88
CA THR A 17 5.88 -13.65 6.29
C THR A 17 6.97 -13.21 5.30
N LYS A 18 8.26 -13.30 5.71
CA LYS A 18 9.40 -13.01 4.81
C LYS A 18 9.37 -13.86 3.54
N THR A 19 8.95 -15.12 3.65
CA THR A 19 8.82 -16.04 2.51
C THR A 19 7.72 -15.56 1.54
N LEU A 20 6.57 -15.15 2.09
CA LEU A 20 5.47 -14.64 1.30
C LEU A 20 5.82 -13.30 0.65
N GLU A 21 6.46 -12.39 1.39
CA GLU A 21 6.96 -11.12 0.85
C GLU A 21 7.90 -11.35 -0.35
N LYS A 22 8.85 -12.28 -0.23
CA LYS A 22 9.72 -12.65 -1.35
C LYS A 22 8.93 -13.17 -2.55
N LYS A 23 7.92 -14.03 -2.35
CA LYS A 23 7.03 -14.50 -3.43
C LYS A 23 6.30 -13.34 -4.12
N ILE A 24 5.74 -12.39 -3.34
CA ILE A 24 5.05 -11.21 -3.85
C ILE A 24 6.00 -10.39 -4.74
N ILE A 25 7.20 -10.11 -4.24
CA ILE A 25 8.19 -9.33 -4.98
C ILE A 25 8.59 -10.05 -6.28
N ASP A 26 8.93 -11.34 -6.20
CA ASP A 26 9.48 -12.07 -7.34
C ASP A 26 8.42 -12.44 -8.39
N LYS A 27 7.18 -12.79 -7.97
CA LYS A 27 6.12 -13.25 -8.88
C LYS A 27 5.21 -12.11 -9.40
N ILE A 28 5.11 -11.01 -8.67
CA ILE A 28 4.13 -9.95 -8.96
C ILE A 28 4.85 -8.63 -9.27
N ILE A 29 5.62 -8.08 -8.32
CA ILE A 29 6.15 -6.72 -8.44
C ILE A 29 7.24 -6.63 -9.52
N LYS A 30 8.28 -7.48 -9.44
CA LYS A 30 9.40 -7.45 -10.40
C LYS A 30 8.96 -7.70 -11.85
N PRO A 31 8.10 -8.70 -12.15
CA PRO A 31 7.62 -8.91 -13.51
C PRO A 31 6.85 -7.71 -14.06
N THR A 32 6.00 -7.08 -13.24
CA THR A 32 5.26 -5.88 -13.64
C THR A 32 6.18 -4.72 -13.98
N LEU A 33 7.14 -4.41 -13.10
CA LEU A 33 8.12 -3.34 -13.37
C LEU A 33 8.98 -3.64 -14.59
N LYS A 34 9.39 -4.90 -14.78
CA LYS A 34 10.13 -5.34 -15.98
C LYS A 34 9.31 -5.16 -17.25
N ALA A 35 8.03 -5.54 -17.23
CA ALA A 35 7.13 -5.38 -18.38
C ALA A 35 6.89 -3.90 -18.73
N LEU A 36 6.75 -3.03 -17.75
CA LEU A 36 6.65 -1.58 -17.98
C LEU A 36 7.93 -1.02 -18.60
N LYS A 37 9.09 -1.41 -18.08
CA LYS A 37 10.39 -0.99 -18.59
C LYS A 37 10.61 -1.46 -20.04
N SER A 38 10.24 -2.71 -20.38
CA SER A 38 10.37 -3.24 -21.76
C SER A 38 9.48 -2.53 -22.77
N LYS A 39 8.42 -1.86 -22.32
CA LYS A 39 7.55 -1.02 -23.15
C LYS A 39 8.00 0.45 -23.21
N ASN A 40 9.23 0.77 -22.79
CA ASN A 40 9.77 2.13 -22.66
C ASN A 40 8.92 3.06 -21.75
N LYS A 41 8.26 2.48 -20.75
CA LYS A 41 7.46 3.19 -19.74
C LYS A 41 7.92 2.77 -18.34
N PRO A 42 9.16 3.10 -17.93
CA PRO A 42 9.66 2.76 -16.60
C PRO A 42 8.78 3.43 -15.55
N TYR A 43 8.44 2.68 -14.50
CA TYR A 43 7.62 3.19 -13.41
C TYR A 43 8.50 3.74 -12.29
N SER A 44 8.19 4.94 -11.84
CA SER A 44 8.76 5.55 -10.64
C SER A 44 7.64 6.18 -9.81
N GLY A 45 7.56 5.84 -8.54
CA GLY A 45 6.51 6.32 -7.64
C GLY A 45 6.00 5.25 -6.67
N PHE A 46 4.85 5.50 -6.07
CA PHE A 46 4.18 4.55 -5.18
C PHE A 46 3.37 3.54 -5.99
N LEU A 47 3.72 2.28 -5.89
CA LEU A 47 2.97 1.18 -6.48
C LEU A 47 2.29 0.39 -5.35
N TYR A 48 1.00 0.64 -5.13
CA TYR A 48 0.18 -0.15 -4.23
C TYR A 48 -0.32 -1.41 -4.97
N ALA A 49 -0.03 -2.57 -4.41
CA ALA A 49 -0.53 -3.85 -4.92
C ALA A 49 -1.59 -4.41 -3.97
N GLY A 50 -2.84 -4.38 -4.37
CA GLY A 50 -3.94 -5.06 -3.67
C GLY A 50 -3.84 -6.56 -3.90
N LEU A 51 -3.67 -7.33 -2.83
CA LEU A 51 -3.39 -8.76 -2.91
C LEU A 51 -4.40 -9.58 -2.12
N MET A 52 -4.80 -10.72 -2.67
CA MET A 52 -5.45 -11.79 -1.93
C MET A 52 -4.44 -12.89 -1.63
N ILE A 53 -4.38 -13.31 -0.37
CA ILE A 53 -3.53 -14.43 0.04
C ILE A 53 -4.38 -15.67 0.28
N LYS A 54 -4.13 -16.75 -0.49
CA LYS A 54 -4.81 -18.03 -0.34
C LYS A 54 -3.79 -19.15 -0.28
N LYS A 55 -3.82 -19.97 0.78
CA LYS A 55 -2.89 -21.09 0.97
C LYS A 55 -1.42 -20.68 0.80
N ASN A 56 -1.03 -19.53 1.36
CA ASN A 56 0.33 -18.96 1.29
C ASN A 56 0.82 -18.64 -0.14
N GLU A 57 -0.11 -18.43 -1.09
CA GLU A 57 0.16 -17.91 -2.43
C GLU A 57 -0.52 -16.54 -2.61
N PRO A 58 0.21 -15.56 -3.18
CA PRO A 58 -0.31 -14.24 -3.44
C PRO A 58 -1.01 -14.17 -4.80
N TYR A 59 -2.19 -13.57 -4.84
CA TYR A 59 -2.95 -13.27 -6.04
C TYR A 59 -3.14 -11.76 -6.15
N LEU A 60 -2.74 -11.18 -7.26
CA LEU A 60 -2.94 -9.77 -7.53
C LEU A 60 -4.42 -9.51 -7.86
N ILE A 61 -5.03 -8.57 -7.15
CA ILE A 61 -6.38 -8.08 -7.41
C ILE A 61 -6.29 -6.83 -8.27
N GLU A 62 -5.49 -5.84 -7.83
CA GLU A 62 -5.35 -4.56 -8.52
C GLU A 62 -4.02 -3.89 -8.20
N TYR A 63 -3.64 -2.93 -9.04
CA TYR A 63 -2.62 -1.94 -8.74
C TYR A 63 -3.24 -0.55 -8.61
N ASN A 64 -2.70 0.22 -7.66
CA ASN A 64 -2.94 1.66 -7.59
C ASN A 64 -1.60 2.40 -7.67
N VAL A 65 -1.58 3.53 -8.41
CA VAL A 65 -0.38 4.36 -8.62
C VAL A 65 -0.23 5.45 -7.56
N ARG A 66 -0.68 5.17 -6.36
CA ARG A 66 -0.66 6.00 -5.17
C ARG A 66 -0.56 5.12 -3.93
N MET A 67 -0.40 5.73 -2.78
CA MET A 67 -0.56 5.01 -1.51
C MET A 67 -2.02 4.53 -1.35
N GLY A 68 -2.22 3.41 -0.64
CA GLY A 68 -3.54 2.93 -0.28
C GLY A 68 -4.26 3.88 0.67
N ASP A 69 -5.56 3.86 0.65
CA ASP A 69 -6.43 4.53 1.60
C ASP A 69 -7.39 3.47 2.18
N PRO A 70 -7.28 3.12 3.47
CA PRO A 70 -6.57 3.80 4.55
C PRO A 70 -5.15 3.26 4.88
N GLU A 71 -4.48 2.52 4.00
CA GLU A 71 -3.16 1.92 4.30
C GLU A 71 -2.07 2.98 4.53
N CYS A 72 -2.16 4.13 3.87
CA CYS A 72 -1.26 5.26 4.08
C CYS A 72 -1.19 5.68 5.55
N GLN A 73 -2.35 5.72 6.23
CA GLN A 73 -2.51 6.14 7.60
C GLN A 73 -1.82 5.20 8.61
N VAL A 74 -1.53 3.96 8.22
CA VAL A 74 -0.80 3.00 9.09
C VAL A 74 0.65 2.80 8.66
N ILE A 75 1.01 3.14 7.43
CA ILE A 75 2.38 3.02 6.92
C ILE A 75 3.23 4.22 7.35
N LEU A 76 2.72 5.44 7.18
CA LEU A 76 3.48 6.67 7.45
C LEU A 76 3.91 6.81 8.92
N PRO A 77 3.09 6.53 9.93
CA PRO A 77 3.54 6.59 11.34
C PRO A 77 4.69 5.65 11.66
N ARG A 78 4.82 4.56 10.89
CA ARG A 78 5.90 3.59 11.04
C ARG A 78 7.17 3.94 10.27
N LEU A 79 7.08 4.86 9.33
CA LEU A 79 8.24 5.29 8.54
C LEU A 79 9.18 6.15 9.39
N LYS A 80 10.42 5.67 9.61
CA LYS A 80 11.46 6.41 10.34
C LYS A 80 12.38 7.21 9.41
N THR A 81 12.47 6.82 8.15
CA THR A 81 13.20 7.58 7.13
C THR A 81 12.35 8.73 6.65
N ASP A 82 12.92 9.90 6.51
CA ASP A 82 12.23 11.09 5.99
C ASP A 82 11.59 10.79 4.62
N LEU A 83 10.28 11.05 4.49
CA LEU A 83 9.52 10.76 3.29
C LEU A 83 9.98 11.60 2.10
N LEU A 84 10.34 12.88 2.34
CA LEU A 84 10.84 13.76 1.29
C LEU A 84 12.17 13.25 0.73
N LEU A 85 13.05 12.72 1.60
CA LEU A 85 14.29 12.09 1.18
C LEU A 85 14.03 10.87 0.28
N ILE A 86 13.03 10.04 0.60
CA ILE A 86 12.64 8.89 -0.21
C ILE A 86 12.13 9.36 -1.58
N ILE A 87 11.21 10.32 -1.61
CA ILE A 87 10.63 10.87 -2.84
C ILE A 87 11.73 11.48 -3.72
N LYS A 88 12.60 12.30 -3.14
CA LYS A 88 13.73 12.90 -3.85
C LYS A 88 14.62 11.84 -4.51
N ASN A 89 14.97 10.78 -3.78
CA ASN A 89 15.81 9.71 -4.34
C ASN A 89 15.06 8.86 -5.38
N ALA A 90 13.75 8.68 -5.25
CA ALA A 90 12.95 8.00 -6.25
C ALA A 90 12.91 8.78 -7.58
N VAL A 91 12.67 10.09 -7.53
CA VAL A 91 12.67 10.98 -8.71
C VAL A 91 14.04 11.03 -9.39
N MET A 92 15.12 10.95 -8.61
CA MET A 92 16.49 10.97 -9.12
C MET A 92 17.03 9.59 -9.54
N ASP A 93 16.20 8.55 -9.54
CA ASP A 93 16.59 7.15 -9.79
C ASP A 93 17.75 6.67 -8.89
N ARG A 94 17.72 7.08 -7.62
CA ARG A 94 18.74 6.80 -6.60
C ARG A 94 18.19 6.07 -5.37
N LEU A 95 17.01 5.49 -5.46
CA LEU A 95 16.34 4.83 -4.32
C LEU A 95 17.18 3.67 -3.74
N ASN A 96 17.96 3.01 -4.57
CA ASN A 96 18.92 1.97 -4.18
C ASN A 96 20.08 2.45 -3.31
N LYS A 97 20.32 3.78 -3.25
CA LYS A 97 21.39 4.40 -2.45
C LYS A 97 20.98 4.71 -1.01
N ILE A 98 19.69 4.57 -0.69
CA ILE A 98 19.18 4.83 0.66
C ILE A 98 18.63 3.56 1.28
N LYS A 99 18.75 3.45 2.60
CA LYS A 99 18.14 2.38 3.38
C LYS A 99 16.92 2.92 4.09
N ILE A 100 15.73 2.50 3.67
CA ILE A 100 14.47 2.86 4.31
C ILE A 100 14.38 2.13 5.65
N LYS A 101 14.13 2.88 6.72
CA LYS A 101 14.00 2.37 8.09
C LYS A 101 12.55 2.43 8.54
N TRP A 102 12.10 1.40 9.23
CA TRP A 102 10.75 1.27 9.76
C TRP A 102 10.75 1.12 11.27
N SER A 103 9.72 1.64 11.95
CA SER A 103 9.45 1.33 13.35
C SER A 103 9.09 -0.15 13.52
N LYS A 104 9.45 -0.71 14.67
CA LYS A 104 9.00 -2.04 15.10
C LYS A 104 7.58 -2.01 15.69
N GLU A 105 7.07 -0.83 16.02
CA GLU A 105 5.74 -0.63 16.57
C GLU A 105 4.67 -0.99 15.55
N LYS A 106 3.50 -1.33 16.07
CA LYS A 106 2.30 -1.60 15.27
C LYS A 106 1.49 -0.32 15.09
N SER A 107 0.80 -0.22 13.99
CA SER A 107 -0.12 0.87 13.69
C SER A 107 -1.43 0.33 13.15
N MET A 108 -2.53 0.93 13.54
CA MET A 108 -3.88 0.58 13.09
C MET A 108 -4.70 1.84 12.87
N THR A 109 -5.59 1.80 11.89
CA THR A 109 -6.59 2.84 11.65
C THR A 109 -7.96 2.22 11.40
N ILE A 110 -9.00 2.93 11.80
CA ILE A 110 -10.41 2.57 11.55
C ILE A 110 -11.09 3.80 10.96
N VAL A 111 -11.81 3.59 9.85
CA VAL A 111 -12.58 4.66 9.18
C VAL A 111 -13.95 4.75 9.83
N LEU A 112 -14.24 5.89 10.43
CA LEU A 112 -15.56 6.19 10.99
C LEU A 112 -16.46 6.76 9.89
N CYS A 113 -17.64 6.17 9.73
CA CYS A 113 -18.59 6.56 8.69
C CYS A 113 -19.93 6.96 9.30
N SER A 114 -20.71 7.76 8.57
CA SER A 114 -22.08 8.08 8.91
C SER A 114 -22.92 6.80 8.97
N LYS A 115 -23.90 6.77 9.89
CA LYS A 115 -24.87 5.66 10.00
C LYS A 115 -25.57 5.43 8.65
N GLY A 116 -25.53 4.19 8.16
CA GLY A 116 -26.13 3.78 6.90
C GLY A 116 -25.14 3.68 5.72
N TYR A 117 -23.89 4.18 5.87
CA TYR A 117 -22.84 3.98 4.86
C TYR A 117 -22.59 2.47 4.62
N PRO A 118 -22.41 2.00 3.36
CA PRO A 118 -22.35 2.72 2.07
C PRO A 118 -23.69 2.84 1.34
N GLY A 119 -24.81 2.54 1.98
CA GLY A 119 -26.14 2.73 1.42
C GLY A 119 -26.58 4.20 1.49
N ASN A 120 -27.90 4.41 1.41
CA ASN A 120 -28.46 5.76 1.57
C ASN A 120 -28.28 6.24 3.02
N TYR A 121 -27.53 7.29 3.24
CA TYR A 121 -27.33 7.90 4.55
C TYR A 121 -27.57 9.41 4.50
N LYS A 122 -28.10 9.93 5.61
CA LYS A 122 -28.25 11.39 5.76
C LYS A 122 -26.87 12.01 5.90
N LYS A 123 -26.54 12.94 5.01
CA LYS A 123 -25.37 13.81 5.19
C LYS A 123 -25.67 14.77 6.33
N ASN A 124 -25.32 14.40 7.56
CA ASN A 124 -25.39 15.34 8.66
C ASN A 124 -24.27 16.36 8.46
N SER A 125 -24.66 17.58 8.12
CA SER A 125 -23.75 18.72 8.26
C SER A 125 -23.51 18.91 9.76
N PHE A 126 -22.34 18.50 10.25
CA PHE A 126 -21.88 19.01 11.54
C PHE A 126 -21.71 20.52 11.39
N LYS A 127 -22.53 21.28 12.09
CA LYS A 127 -22.31 22.72 12.29
C LYS A 127 -21.23 22.91 13.34
#